data_78cd131d73a6664c6607a583889f1949
#
_entry.id   78cd131d73a6664c6607a583889f1949
#
_cell.length_a   1.000
_cell.length_b   1.000
_cell.length_c   1.000
_cell.angle_alpha   90.00
_cell.angle_beta   90.00
_cell.angle_gamma   90.00
#
_symmetry.space_group_name_H-M   'P 1'
#
loop_
_entity.id
_entity.type
_entity.pdbx_description
1 polymer ?
#
loop_
_entity_poly.entity_id
_entity_poly.type
_entity_poly.pdbx_seq_one_letter_code
_entity_poly.pdbx_strand_id
1 'polypeptide(L)'
;MPAHRLHPIAALGIAAALAACSPQTDKHAAASAATPATNGQTVKLLNVSYDVARDFYKDYNPLFEKEYAAKHPGSSIEIQQSHGGSSKQALAVANGLQADVVTMNQLSDIELLADKGLVAQNWAERLPDHAVPFTSTTVFLVRKGNPQQVRDWADLTKENLKIVIANPKTTGNGRYAFLGAYGYALKANNGDEARANDFTRKLLANVPVYENGGRAATTTFTQRNIGDVLITFENEANYVSRVLSPDQFEIVYPSYTILSESPVAVVDSVVEKKATREAATEYLEYLWS
;
A
#
# COMPACT_ATOMS: atom_id res chain seq x y z
N MET A 1 -51.45 27.62 14.23
CA MET A 1 -52.79 27.14 14.56
C MET A 1 -53.24 26.12 13.53
N PRO A 2 -53.95 25.03 13.82
CA PRO A 2 -54.06 24.24 15.04
C PRO A 2 -53.45 22.82 14.86
N ALA A 3 -52.96 22.15 15.83
CA ALA A 3 -53.54 21.50 17.00
C ALA A 3 -54.02 20.05 16.80
N HIS A 4 -53.44 19.20 17.64
CA HIS A 4 -53.98 18.02 18.33
C HIS A 4 -54.33 16.73 17.56
N ARG A 5 -53.76 15.59 17.95
CA ARG A 5 -54.41 14.65 18.88
C ARG A 5 -53.45 13.56 19.35
N LEU A 6 -53.31 13.49 20.64
CA LEU A 6 -52.95 12.33 21.47
C LEU A 6 -54.16 11.39 21.54
N HIS A 7 -54.00 10.06 21.70
CA HIS A 7 -54.80 9.18 22.55
C HIS A 7 -54.19 7.78 22.71
N PRO A 8 -54.57 6.97 23.72
CA PRO A 8 -53.67 6.39 24.68
C PRO A 8 -53.75 4.85 24.88
N ILE A 9 -52.85 4.32 25.65
CA ILE A 9 -52.90 3.25 26.66
C ILE A 9 -53.94 2.11 26.50
N ALA A 10 -53.46 0.86 26.52
CA ALA A 10 -54.10 -0.23 27.23
C ALA A 10 -53.06 -1.26 27.69
N ALA A 11 -53.08 -1.45 29.01
CA ALA A 11 -52.34 -2.46 29.77
C ALA A 11 -53.25 -3.67 30.02
N LEU A 12 -52.69 -4.70 30.67
CA LEU A 12 -53.28 -5.94 31.27
C LEU A 12 -53.11 -7.18 30.36
N GLY A 13 -52.56 -8.30 30.85
CA GLY A 13 -52.85 -9.03 32.06
C GLY A 13 -51.92 -10.24 32.25
N ILE A 14 -51.76 -10.51 33.49
CA ILE A 14 -51.04 -11.58 34.15
C ILE A 14 -51.80 -12.91 34.01
N ALA A 15 -51.03 -14.03 33.84
CA ALA A 15 -51.50 -15.32 34.33
C ALA A 15 -50.26 -16.23 34.63
N ALA A 16 -50.12 -16.51 35.91
CA ALA A 16 -49.26 -17.54 36.46
C ALA A 16 -50.02 -18.88 36.54
N ALA A 17 -49.36 -19.98 36.31
CA ALA A 17 -49.81 -21.28 36.77
C ALA A 17 -48.61 -22.20 37.08
N LEU A 18 -48.75 -22.82 38.26
CA LEU A 18 -47.79 -23.59 39.04
C LEU A 18 -47.66 -25.08 38.62
N ALA A 19 -46.47 -25.60 38.77
CA ALA A 19 -46.05 -26.90 39.36
C ALA A 19 -46.68 -28.21 38.94
N ALA A 20 -45.82 -29.17 38.61
CA ALA A 20 -45.90 -30.53 39.10
C ALA A 20 -44.50 -31.20 39.06
N CYS A 21 -44.10 -31.81 40.20
CA CYS A 21 -42.88 -32.56 40.42
C CYS A 21 -43.04 -34.05 40.07
N SER A 22 -41.85 -34.66 39.68
CA SER A 22 -41.35 -36.01 40.05
C SER A 22 -41.61 -37.16 39.08
N PRO A 23 -40.82 -38.29 39.09
CA PRO A 23 -39.45 -38.46 39.52
C PRO A 23 -38.47 -39.14 38.49
N GLN A 24 -37.22 -39.23 38.92
CA GLN A 24 -36.04 -39.90 38.41
C GLN A 24 -36.24 -41.26 37.73
N THR A 25 -35.50 -41.48 36.65
CA THR A 25 -34.87 -42.77 36.32
C THR A 25 -33.50 -42.52 35.74
N ASP A 26 -32.49 -43.07 36.40
CA ASP A 26 -31.09 -43.10 36.00
C ASP A 26 -30.93 -43.84 34.70
N LYS A 27 -30.28 -43.20 33.69
CA LYS A 27 -29.53 -43.90 32.65
C LYS A 27 -28.22 -43.20 32.43
N HIS A 28 -27.14 -43.88 32.77
CA HIS A 28 -25.78 -43.53 32.39
C HIS A 28 -25.71 -43.20 30.89
N ALA A 29 -25.54 -41.93 30.58
CA ALA A 29 -25.08 -41.50 29.28
C ALA A 29 -23.63 -41.01 29.46
N ALA A 30 -22.72 -41.66 28.73
CA ALA A 30 -21.32 -41.32 28.69
C ALA A 30 -21.12 -39.80 28.47
N ALA A 31 -20.40 -39.20 29.34
CA ALA A 31 -19.93 -37.84 29.21
C ALA A 31 -19.00 -37.77 27.99
N SER A 32 -19.54 -37.34 26.84
CA SER A 32 -18.73 -36.85 25.74
C SER A 32 -18.02 -35.61 26.27
N ALA A 33 -16.73 -35.70 26.50
CA ALA A 33 -15.89 -34.56 26.84
C ALA A 33 -16.03 -33.57 25.69
N ALA A 34 -16.81 -32.50 25.91
CA ALA A 34 -16.77 -31.32 25.06
C ALA A 34 -15.37 -30.76 25.16
N THR A 35 -14.59 -30.92 24.12
CA THR A 35 -13.35 -30.18 23.91
C THR A 35 -13.69 -28.70 24.11
N PRO A 36 -13.00 -27.94 24.97
CA PRO A 36 -13.24 -26.52 25.08
C PRO A 36 -13.01 -25.92 23.67
N ALA A 37 -14.00 -25.28 23.10
CA ALA A 37 -13.79 -24.42 21.98
C ALA A 37 -12.81 -23.33 22.46
N THR A 38 -11.56 -23.47 22.08
CA THR A 38 -10.59 -22.39 22.20
C THR A 38 -11.15 -21.24 21.36
N ASN A 39 -11.65 -20.20 22.03
CA ASN A 39 -11.96 -18.94 21.40
C ASN A 39 -10.64 -18.42 20.81
N GLY A 40 -10.38 -18.76 19.55
CA GLY A 40 -9.18 -18.33 18.86
C GLY A 40 -9.17 -16.80 18.79
N GLN A 41 -8.11 -16.20 19.32
CA GLN A 41 -7.94 -14.77 19.27
C GLN A 41 -7.55 -14.36 17.84
N THR A 42 -8.36 -13.50 17.20
CA THR A 42 -8.00 -12.92 15.91
C THR A 42 -7.20 -11.64 16.14
N VAL A 43 -5.94 -11.64 15.71
CA VAL A 43 -5.09 -10.43 15.68
C VAL A 43 -5.44 -9.62 14.45
N LYS A 44 -5.54 -8.28 14.58
CA LYS A 44 -5.81 -7.39 13.45
C LYS A 44 -4.67 -6.42 13.27
N LEU A 45 -4.05 -6.45 12.09
CA LEU A 45 -3.02 -5.51 11.68
C LEU A 45 -3.53 -4.59 10.57
N LEU A 46 -3.09 -3.34 10.57
CA LEU A 46 -3.24 -2.42 9.46
C LEU A 46 -1.86 -2.19 8.81
N ASN A 47 -1.70 -2.62 7.57
CA ASN A 47 -0.57 -2.25 6.72
C ASN A 47 -0.93 -1.02 5.88
N VAL A 48 -0.18 0.06 6.07
CA VAL A 48 -0.31 1.30 5.30
C VAL A 48 0.80 1.33 4.26
N SER A 49 0.46 1.24 2.97
CA SER A 49 1.45 1.07 1.91
C SER A 49 1.27 2.01 0.72
N TYR A 50 2.32 2.14 -0.08
CA TYR A 50 2.22 2.82 -1.37
C TYR A 50 1.36 2.02 -2.36
N ASP A 51 0.74 2.70 -3.33
CA ASP A 51 -0.41 2.17 -4.08
C ASP A 51 -0.10 1.04 -5.06
N VAL A 52 1.09 1.02 -5.68
CA VAL A 52 1.46 -0.06 -6.61
C VAL A 52 1.81 -1.38 -5.91
N ALA A 53 2.03 -1.38 -4.59
CA ALA A 53 2.20 -2.59 -3.80
C ALA A 53 0.88 -3.36 -3.56
N ARG A 54 -0.25 -2.81 -3.93
CA ARG A 54 -1.59 -3.39 -3.71
C ARG A 54 -1.72 -4.83 -4.18
N ASP A 55 -1.29 -5.11 -5.41
CA ASP A 55 -1.45 -6.45 -5.99
C ASP A 55 -0.49 -7.45 -5.32
N PHE A 56 0.72 -7.02 -4.97
CA PHE A 56 1.65 -7.83 -4.18
C PHE A 56 1.02 -8.24 -2.85
N TYR A 57 0.49 -7.31 -2.06
CA TYR A 57 -0.11 -7.62 -0.78
C TYR A 57 -1.41 -8.42 -0.88
N LYS A 58 -2.14 -8.31 -1.98
CA LYS A 58 -3.31 -9.17 -2.25
C LYS A 58 -2.93 -10.66 -2.30
N ASP A 59 -1.76 -10.96 -2.85
CA ASP A 59 -1.28 -12.34 -2.94
C ASP A 59 -0.49 -12.75 -1.68
N TYR A 60 0.27 -11.83 -1.11
CA TYR A 60 1.10 -12.04 0.08
C TYR A 60 0.29 -12.30 1.36
N ASN A 61 -0.74 -11.49 1.63
CA ASN A 61 -1.49 -11.57 2.89
C ASN A 61 -2.10 -12.97 3.15
N PRO A 62 -2.77 -13.63 2.20
CA PRO A 62 -3.30 -14.97 2.42
C PRO A 62 -2.22 -16.01 2.72
N LEU A 63 -1.02 -15.84 2.17
CA LEU A 63 0.12 -16.73 2.46
C LEU A 63 0.60 -16.54 3.88
N PHE A 64 0.78 -15.29 4.32
CA PHE A 64 1.15 -14.99 5.68
C PHE A 64 0.09 -15.42 6.70
N GLU A 65 -1.19 -15.16 6.45
CA GLU A 65 -2.30 -15.58 7.32
C GLU A 65 -2.30 -17.09 7.56
N LYS A 66 -2.01 -17.87 6.52
CA LYS A 66 -1.87 -19.34 6.60
C LYS A 66 -0.65 -19.74 7.44
N GLU A 67 0.48 -19.09 7.21
CA GLU A 67 1.73 -19.34 7.95
C GLU A 67 1.56 -18.99 9.43
N TYR A 68 0.96 -17.83 9.72
CA TYR A 68 0.67 -17.38 11.08
C TYR A 68 -0.22 -18.37 11.83
N ALA A 69 -1.29 -18.85 11.22
CA ALA A 69 -2.19 -19.84 11.82
C ALA A 69 -1.48 -21.18 12.09
N ALA A 70 -0.51 -21.55 11.26
CA ALA A 70 0.29 -22.77 11.45
C ALA A 70 1.27 -22.63 12.63
N LYS A 71 1.86 -21.43 12.82
CA LYS A 71 2.79 -21.13 13.93
C LYS A 71 2.08 -20.88 15.26
N HIS A 72 0.84 -20.37 15.23
CA HIS A 72 0.06 -19.99 16.41
C HIS A 72 -1.26 -20.79 16.48
N PRO A 73 -1.22 -22.09 16.89
CA PRO A 73 -2.41 -22.95 16.93
C PRO A 73 -3.52 -22.31 17.79
N GLY A 74 -4.72 -22.20 17.21
CA GLY A 74 -5.88 -21.59 17.87
C GLY A 74 -5.96 -20.07 17.73
N SER A 75 -5.01 -19.41 17.04
CA SER A 75 -5.04 -18.00 16.71
C SER A 75 -5.22 -17.80 15.20
N SER A 76 -5.73 -16.65 14.81
CA SER A 76 -5.79 -16.19 13.44
C SER A 76 -5.36 -14.74 13.32
N ILE A 77 -5.03 -14.30 12.12
CA ILE A 77 -4.65 -12.91 11.85
C ILE A 77 -5.45 -12.39 10.66
N GLU A 78 -5.82 -11.12 10.70
CA GLU A 78 -6.49 -10.39 9.63
C GLU A 78 -5.63 -9.17 9.26
N ILE A 79 -5.22 -9.08 8.01
CA ILE A 79 -4.40 -7.97 7.52
C ILE A 79 -5.27 -6.96 6.76
N GLN A 80 -5.51 -5.83 7.37
CA GLN A 80 -6.18 -4.69 6.73
C GLN A 80 -5.17 -3.86 5.93
N GLN A 81 -5.63 -3.26 4.82
CA GLN A 81 -4.76 -2.53 3.91
C GLN A 81 -5.25 -1.10 3.67
N SER A 82 -4.31 -0.15 3.67
CA SER A 82 -4.53 1.20 3.16
C SER A 82 -3.48 1.52 2.11
N HIS A 83 -3.91 1.80 0.88
CA HIS A 83 -3.01 2.06 -0.24
C HIS A 83 -3.17 3.46 -0.79
N GLY A 84 -2.09 4.15 -1.09
CA GLY A 84 -2.09 5.49 -1.67
C GLY A 84 -0.70 5.97 -2.06
N GLY A 85 -0.56 7.23 -2.43
CA GLY A 85 0.77 7.80 -2.64
C GLY A 85 1.63 7.70 -1.37
N SER A 86 2.87 7.21 -1.48
CA SER A 86 3.73 6.88 -0.34
C SER A 86 3.80 8.00 0.70
N SER A 87 4.16 9.22 0.29
CA SER A 87 4.25 10.37 1.22
C SER A 87 2.90 10.80 1.78
N LYS A 88 1.81 10.61 1.03
CA LYS A 88 0.46 10.85 1.54
C LYS A 88 0.11 9.85 2.64
N GLN A 89 0.50 8.60 2.46
CA GLN A 89 0.29 7.54 3.47
C GLN A 89 1.15 7.79 4.71
N ALA A 90 2.43 8.14 4.54
CA ALA A 90 3.29 8.51 5.66
C ALA A 90 2.71 9.69 6.46
N LEU A 91 2.23 10.73 5.78
CA LEU A 91 1.55 11.86 6.44
C LEU A 91 0.26 11.45 7.14
N ALA A 92 -0.51 10.52 6.60
CA ALA A 92 -1.72 10.02 7.27
C ALA A 92 -1.37 9.31 8.60
N VAL A 93 -0.31 8.48 8.61
CA VAL A 93 0.20 7.85 9.83
C VAL A 93 0.75 8.90 10.80
N ALA A 94 1.52 9.87 10.30
CA ALA A 94 2.04 10.99 11.10
C ALA A 94 0.94 11.85 11.74
N ASN A 95 -0.25 11.86 11.16
CA ASN A 95 -1.43 12.57 11.64
C ASN A 95 -2.44 11.67 12.38
N GLY A 96 -2.03 10.46 12.74
CA GLY A 96 -2.79 9.62 13.67
C GLY A 96 -3.50 8.40 13.07
N LEU A 97 -3.31 8.06 11.78
CA LEU A 97 -3.76 6.77 11.25
C LEU A 97 -3.04 5.64 11.98
N GLN A 98 -3.81 4.75 12.61
CA GLN A 98 -3.31 3.72 13.53
C GLN A 98 -2.80 2.49 12.74
N ALA A 99 -1.73 2.70 11.95
CA ALA A 99 -1.04 1.64 11.22
C ALA A 99 -0.19 0.80 12.17
N ASP A 100 -0.23 -0.52 12.05
CA ASP A 100 0.69 -1.42 12.77
C ASP A 100 2.03 -1.50 12.04
N VAL A 101 1.98 -1.53 10.71
CA VAL A 101 3.16 -1.54 9.85
C VAL A 101 3.00 -0.57 8.69
N VAL A 102 4.12 -0.10 8.17
CA VAL A 102 4.18 0.76 6.99
C VAL A 102 5.09 0.14 5.93
N THR A 103 4.69 0.27 4.67
CA THR A 103 5.48 -0.09 3.49
C THR A 103 5.55 1.11 2.57
N MET A 104 6.68 1.77 2.55
CA MET A 104 6.90 2.98 1.76
C MET A 104 7.78 2.69 0.53
N ASN A 105 7.84 3.59 -0.42
CA ASN A 105 8.72 3.42 -1.57
C ASN A 105 9.88 4.43 -1.58
N GLN A 106 10.18 5.03 -0.43
CA GLN A 106 11.32 5.91 -0.23
C GLN A 106 11.65 6.02 1.27
N LEU A 107 12.95 6.09 1.59
CA LEU A 107 13.47 6.14 2.96
C LEU A 107 12.92 7.35 3.74
N SER A 108 12.86 8.52 3.09
CA SER A 108 12.40 9.77 3.73
C SER A 108 10.97 9.72 4.27
N ASP A 109 10.13 8.80 3.81
CA ASP A 109 8.78 8.62 4.34
C ASP A 109 8.80 7.85 5.67
N ILE A 110 9.74 6.91 5.88
CA ILE A 110 9.95 6.25 7.17
C ILE A 110 10.69 7.19 8.14
N GLU A 111 11.70 7.92 7.65
CA GLU A 111 12.43 8.93 8.43
C GLU A 111 11.49 9.98 9.02
N LEU A 112 10.52 10.47 8.25
CA LEU A 112 9.47 11.36 8.75
C LEU A 112 8.73 10.77 9.96
N LEU A 113 8.43 9.48 9.94
CA LEU A 113 7.75 8.81 11.05
C LEU A 113 8.68 8.59 12.25
N ALA A 114 9.95 8.33 12.01
CA ALA A 114 10.96 8.21 13.03
C ALA A 114 11.23 9.54 13.73
N ASP A 115 11.32 10.64 12.99
CA ASP A 115 11.47 12.00 13.53
C ASP A 115 10.29 12.41 14.42
N LYS A 116 9.11 11.87 14.17
CA LYS A 116 7.92 12.06 15.01
C LYS A 116 7.83 11.08 16.20
N GLY A 117 8.81 10.19 16.36
CA GLY A 117 8.81 9.18 17.43
C GLY A 117 7.74 8.10 17.27
N LEU A 118 7.18 7.92 16.07
CA LEU A 118 6.19 6.88 15.79
C LEU A 118 6.82 5.54 15.42
N VAL A 119 7.97 5.59 14.78
CA VAL A 119 8.84 4.48 14.38
C VAL A 119 10.17 4.68 15.10
N ALA A 120 10.84 3.59 15.47
CA ALA A 120 12.14 3.67 16.13
C ALA A 120 13.21 4.28 15.23
N GLN A 121 14.17 5.03 15.79
CA GLN A 121 15.28 5.64 15.04
C GLN A 121 16.17 4.62 14.36
N ASN A 122 16.33 3.44 14.94
CA ASN A 122 17.11 2.32 14.38
C ASN A 122 16.24 1.33 13.56
N TRP A 123 15.15 1.80 12.97
CA TRP A 123 14.21 0.95 12.22
C TRP A 123 14.88 0.12 11.12
N ALA A 124 15.85 0.69 10.42
CA ALA A 124 16.56 0.03 9.33
C ALA A 124 17.47 -1.14 9.80
N GLU A 125 17.81 -1.18 11.10
CA GLU A 125 18.67 -2.25 11.69
C GLU A 125 17.81 -3.42 12.21
N ARG A 126 16.50 -3.28 12.25
CA ARG A 126 15.59 -4.26 12.88
C ARG A 126 15.16 -5.39 11.96
N LEU A 127 15.36 -5.25 10.66
CA LEU A 127 15.00 -6.24 9.65
C LEU A 127 16.16 -6.44 8.68
N PRO A 128 16.22 -7.57 7.95
CA PRO A 128 17.27 -7.80 6.97
C PRO A 128 17.35 -6.70 5.90
N ASP A 129 18.50 -6.60 5.22
CA ASP A 129 18.75 -5.69 4.10
C ASP A 129 18.32 -4.24 4.38
N HIS A 130 18.63 -3.75 5.60
CA HIS A 130 18.23 -2.40 6.06
C HIS A 130 16.71 -2.14 5.99
N ALA A 131 15.91 -3.18 6.26
CA ALA A 131 14.46 -3.16 6.18
C ALA A 131 13.91 -2.87 4.76
N VAL A 132 14.67 -3.25 3.72
CA VAL A 132 14.31 -3.08 2.31
C VAL A 132 14.11 -4.45 1.66
N PRO A 133 12.90 -5.03 1.67
CA PRO A 133 12.64 -6.36 1.14
C PRO A 133 12.72 -6.46 -0.38
N PHE A 134 12.52 -5.35 -1.09
CA PHE A 134 12.60 -5.29 -2.55
C PHE A 134 12.93 -3.90 -3.06
N THR A 135 13.50 -3.88 -4.28
CA THR A 135 13.87 -2.66 -4.98
C THR A 135 13.22 -2.62 -6.36
N SER A 136 13.18 -1.44 -6.95
CA SER A 136 12.74 -1.23 -8.32
C SER A 136 13.54 -0.09 -8.96
N THR A 137 13.25 0.23 -10.21
CA THR A 137 13.86 1.36 -10.91
C THR A 137 12.82 2.09 -11.75
N THR A 138 13.11 3.33 -12.15
CA THR A 138 12.24 4.11 -13.03
C THR A 138 12.47 3.73 -14.48
N VAL A 139 11.39 3.42 -15.19
CA VAL A 139 11.37 3.09 -16.61
C VAL A 139 10.28 3.86 -17.32
N PHE A 140 10.25 3.78 -18.66
CA PHE A 140 9.16 4.30 -19.48
C PHE A 140 8.32 3.16 -20.01
N LEU A 141 7.01 3.26 -19.88
CA LEU A 141 6.05 2.41 -20.56
C LEU A 141 5.49 3.18 -21.75
N VAL A 142 5.63 2.63 -22.95
CA VAL A 142 5.18 3.24 -24.21
C VAL A 142 4.15 2.37 -24.91
N ARG A 143 3.41 2.94 -25.84
CA ARG A 143 2.48 2.19 -26.69
C ARG A 143 3.23 1.18 -27.56
N LYS A 144 2.59 0.06 -27.90
CA LYS A 144 3.12 -0.97 -28.80
C LYS A 144 3.72 -0.37 -30.07
N GLY A 145 4.91 -0.80 -30.43
CA GLY A 145 5.67 -0.30 -31.57
C GLY A 145 6.29 1.07 -31.37
N ASN A 146 6.20 1.64 -30.15
CA ASN A 146 6.83 2.91 -29.76
C ASN A 146 6.67 4.03 -30.81
N PRO A 147 5.43 4.44 -31.17
CA PRO A 147 5.17 5.35 -32.29
C PRO A 147 5.84 6.72 -32.14
N GLN A 148 6.13 7.15 -30.91
CA GLN A 148 6.83 8.41 -30.62
C GLN A 148 8.36 8.27 -30.61
N GLN A 149 8.87 7.07 -30.86
CA GLN A 149 10.30 6.75 -30.86
C GLN A 149 11.02 7.26 -29.60
N VAL A 150 10.43 7.01 -28.45
CA VAL A 150 11.01 7.34 -27.13
C VAL A 150 12.07 6.29 -26.80
N ARG A 151 13.30 6.72 -26.63
CA ARG A 151 14.45 5.85 -26.30
C ARG A 151 15.12 6.23 -25.00
N ASP A 152 15.08 7.52 -24.66
CA ASP A 152 15.74 8.06 -23.48
C ASP A 152 15.05 9.34 -22.98
N TRP A 153 15.49 9.86 -21.84
CA TRP A 153 14.98 11.07 -21.21
C TRP A 153 14.93 12.27 -22.15
N ALA A 154 15.95 12.44 -23.03
CA ALA A 154 15.97 13.54 -24.00
C ALA A 154 14.73 13.59 -24.90
N ASP A 155 14.21 12.41 -25.25
CA ASP A 155 13.03 12.32 -26.12
C ASP A 155 11.76 12.84 -25.43
N LEU A 156 11.73 12.86 -24.08
CA LEU A 156 10.58 13.31 -23.31
C LEU A 156 10.36 14.83 -23.37
N THR A 157 11.30 15.59 -23.94
CA THR A 157 11.16 17.04 -24.17
C THR A 157 10.66 17.39 -25.58
N LYS A 158 10.34 16.39 -26.44
CA LYS A 158 9.76 16.60 -27.77
C LYS A 158 8.45 17.38 -27.68
N GLU A 159 8.24 18.28 -28.63
CA GLU A 159 6.96 19.00 -28.73
C GLU A 159 5.81 18.01 -28.99
N ASN A 160 4.65 18.29 -28.42
CA ASN A 160 3.42 17.50 -28.52
C ASN A 160 3.47 16.09 -27.88
N LEU A 161 4.57 15.65 -27.28
CA LEU A 161 4.63 14.42 -26.49
C LEU A 161 3.84 14.61 -25.18
N LYS A 162 2.99 13.67 -24.84
CA LYS A 162 2.23 13.70 -23.57
C LYS A 162 2.74 12.65 -22.62
N ILE A 163 3.19 13.10 -21.44
CA ILE A 163 3.76 12.25 -20.39
C ILE A 163 2.75 12.10 -19.27
N VAL A 164 2.55 10.88 -18.80
CA VAL A 164 1.78 10.59 -17.58
C VAL A 164 2.73 10.26 -16.46
N ILE A 165 2.57 10.94 -15.33
CA ILE A 165 3.30 10.66 -14.08
C ILE A 165 2.37 10.83 -12.88
N ALA A 166 2.75 10.20 -11.77
CA ALA A 166 2.17 10.53 -10.48
C ALA A 166 2.71 11.88 -9.95
N ASN A 167 1.98 12.53 -9.06
CA ASN A 167 2.36 13.83 -8.53
C ASN A 167 3.60 13.75 -7.63
N PRO A 168 4.72 14.41 -7.94
CA PRO A 168 5.94 14.34 -7.16
C PRO A 168 5.82 14.95 -5.75
N LYS A 169 4.81 15.78 -5.51
CA LYS A 169 4.57 16.38 -4.18
C LYS A 169 3.94 15.40 -3.19
N THR A 170 3.26 14.36 -3.67
CA THR A 170 2.44 13.47 -2.83
C THR A 170 2.77 12.00 -2.97
N THR A 171 3.63 11.64 -3.93
CA THR A 171 3.96 10.25 -4.26
C THR A 171 5.47 10.06 -4.45
N GLY A 172 6.01 8.94 -3.95
CA GLY A 172 7.39 8.57 -4.25
C GLY A 172 7.59 8.25 -5.74
N ASN A 173 6.62 7.57 -6.39
CA ASN A 173 6.70 7.30 -7.83
C ASN A 173 6.94 8.60 -8.64
N GLY A 174 6.17 9.65 -8.36
CA GLY A 174 6.38 10.95 -9.00
C GLY A 174 7.71 11.61 -8.66
N ARG A 175 8.19 11.47 -7.40
CA ARG A 175 9.53 11.98 -7.02
C ARG A 175 10.63 11.27 -7.77
N TYR A 176 10.58 9.95 -7.91
CA TYR A 176 11.56 9.20 -8.69
C TYR A 176 11.54 9.57 -10.18
N ALA A 177 10.36 9.82 -10.76
CA ALA A 177 10.26 10.35 -12.12
C ALA A 177 10.93 11.72 -12.26
N PHE A 178 10.68 12.63 -11.30
CA PHE A 178 11.31 13.96 -11.27
C PHE A 178 12.83 13.85 -11.08
N LEU A 179 13.29 13.10 -10.08
CA LEU A 179 14.71 12.95 -9.77
C LEU A 179 15.47 12.22 -10.87
N GLY A 180 14.84 11.25 -11.56
CA GLY A 180 15.41 10.57 -12.72
C GLY A 180 15.66 11.54 -13.87
N ALA A 181 14.67 12.37 -14.19
CA ALA A 181 14.79 13.40 -15.22
C ALA A 181 15.89 14.43 -14.88
N TYR A 182 15.87 14.92 -13.64
CA TYR A 182 16.85 15.91 -13.17
C TYR A 182 18.28 15.33 -13.14
N GLY A 183 18.44 14.11 -12.57
CA GLY A 183 19.73 13.45 -12.49
C GLY A 183 20.33 13.11 -13.85
N TYR A 184 19.49 12.68 -14.80
CA TYR A 184 19.91 12.52 -16.21
C TYR A 184 20.43 13.83 -16.78
N ALA A 185 19.66 14.90 -16.65
CA ALA A 185 20.03 16.22 -17.20
C ALA A 185 21.28 16.79 -16.54
N LEU A 186 21.42 16.62 -15.24
CA LEU A 186 22.60 17.05 -14.48
C LEU A 186 23.86 16.32 -14.99
N LYS A 187 23.79 14.98 -15.17
CA LYS A 187 24.86 14.17 -15.73
C LYS A 187 25.18 14.57 -17.18
N ALA A 188 24.16 14.75 -18.02
CA ALA A 188 24.32 15.11 -19.43
C ALA A 188 24.92 16.51 -19.65
N ASN A 189 24.81 17.38 -18.65
CA ASN A 189 25.31 18.76 -18.68
C ASN A 189 26.50 19.00 -17.72
N ASN A 190 27.26 17.97 -17.34
CA ASN A 190 28.45 18.05 -16.51
C ASN A 190 28.22 18.78 -15.16
N GLY A 191 27.04 18.58 -14.55
CA GLY A 191 26.71 19.19 -13.27
C GLY A 191 26.08 20.59 -13.36
N ASP A 192 25.76 21.10 -14.55
CA ASP A 192 25.09 22.39 -14.71
C ASP A 192 23.63 22.32 -14.27
N GLU A 193 23.38 22.83 -13.05
CA GLU A 193 22.02 22.83 -12.44
C GLU A 193 21.02 23.71 -13.21
N ALA A 194 21.45 24.80 -13.83
CA ALA A 194 20.57 25.69 -14.58
C ALA A 194 20.01 24.95 -15.81
N ARG A 195 20.87 24.22 -16.52
CA ARG A 195 20.47 23.36 -17.67
C ARG A 195 19.63 22.18 -17.22
N ALA A 196 19.95 21.55 -16.08
CA ALA A 196 19.15 20.47 -15.53
C ALA A 196 17.74 20.93 -15.14
N ASN A 197 17.62 22.09 -14.53
CA ASN A 197 16.34 22.73 -14.22
C ASN A 197 15.53 23.06 -15.49
N ASP A 198 16.19 23.63 -16.52
CA ASP A 198 15.52 23.93 -17.80
C ASP A 198 14.99 22.67 -18.50
N PHE A 199 15.81 21.63 -18.54
CA PHE A 199 15.42 20.33 -19.08
C PHE A 199 14.21 19.75 -18.36
N THR A 200 14.28 19.68 -17.02
CA THR A 200 13.22 19.12 -16.19
C THR A 200 11.92 19.91 -16.34
N ARG A 201 12.01 21.26 -16.42
CA ARG A 201 10.84 22.11 -16.67
C ARG A 201 10.21 21.83 -18.03
N LYS A 202 11.01 21.63 -19.09
CA LYS A 202 10.51 21.27 -20.42
C LYS A 202 9.81 19.92 -20.41
N LEU A 203 10.38 18.92 -19.75
CA LEU A 203 9.76 17.62 -19.58
C LEU A 203 8.42 17.72 -18.85
N LEU A 204 8.39 18.45 -17.73
CA LEU A 204 7.17 18.62 -16.93
C LEU A 204 6.09 19.45 -17.65
N ALA A 205 6.46 20.31 -18.61
CA ALA A 205 5.49 21.00 -19.45
C ALA A 205 4.71 20.04 -20.37
N ASN A 206 5.26 18.86 -20.65
CA ASN A 206 4.61 17.80 -21.40
C ASN A 206 3.67 16.92 -20.56
N VAL A 207 3.52 17.21 -19.26
CA VAL A 207 2.65 16.46 -18.34
C VAL A 207 1.27 17.14 -18.26
N PRO A 208 0.23 16.61 -18.92
CA PRO A 208 -1.09 17.22 -18.93
C PRO A 208 -1.82 17.09 -17.60
N VAL A 209 -1.51 16.06 -16.82
CA VAL A 209 -2.14 15.79 -15.51
C VAL A 209 -1.19 15.06 -14.58
N TYR A 210 -1.19 15.48 -13.31
CA TYR A 210 -0.44 14.83 -12.23
C TYR A 210 -1.39 13.95 -11.41
N GLU A 211 -1.19 12.64 -11.48
CA GLU A 211 -2.06 11.69 -10.81
C GLU A 211 -1.73 11.51 -9.32
N ASN A 212 -2.73 11.14 -8.52
CA ASN A 212 -2.60 11.05 -7.06
C ASN A 212 -1.86 9.79 -6.57
N GLY A 213 -1.39 8.93 -7.47
CA GLY A 213 -0.69 7.68 -7.17
C GLY A 213 -0.12 7.05 -8.44
N GLY A 214 0.83 6.11 -8.28
CA GLY A 214 1.42 5.37 -9.39
C GLY A 214 0.36 4.54 -10.12
N ARG A 215 -0.50 3.83 -9.38
CA ARG A 215 -1.61 3.05 -9.96
C ARG A 215 -2.64 3.92 -10.68
N ALA A 216 -2.93 5.12 -10.18
CA ALA A 216 -3.80 6.06 -10.87
C ALA A 216 -3.17 6.52 -12.20
N ALA A 217 -1.86 6.79 -12.22
CA ALA A 217 -1.13 7.11 -13.44
C ALA A 217 -1.16 5.94 -14.44
N THR A 218 -0.95 4.71 -13.98
CA THR A 218 -1.09 3.49 -14.78
C THR A 218 -2.49 3.40 -15.41
N THR A 219 -3.54 3.58 -14.61
CA THR A 219 -4.94 3.53 -15.09
C THR A 219 -5.21 4.61 -16.14
N THR A 220 -4.73 5.83 -15.91
CA THR A 220 -4.88 6.94 -16.87
C THR A 220 -4.19 6.62 -18.18
N PHE A 221 -3.00 6.06 -18.14
CA PHE A 221 -2.27 5.66 -19.34
C PHE A 221 -2.91 4.46 -20.04
N THR A 222 -3.17 3.37 -19.33
CA THR A 222 -3.57 2.08 -19.93
C THR A 222 -5.05 2.01 -20.28
N GLN A 223 -5.94 2.47 -19.40
CA GLN A 223 -7.39 2.31 -19.56
C GLN A 223 -8.08 3.53 -20.13
N ARG A 224 -7.64 4.75 -19.75
CA ARG A 224 -8.20 5.99 -20.29
C ARG A 224 -7.54 6.42 -21.61
N ASN A 225 -6.49 5.72 -22.01
CA ASN A 225 -5.71 5.97 -23.22
C ASN A 225 -5.17 7.40 -23.32
N ILE A 226 -4.78 8.00 -22.18
CA ILE A 226 -4.22 9.34 -22.11
C ILE A 226 -2.69 9.22 -22.07
N GLY A 227 -2.00 10.06 -22.86
CA GLY A 227 -0.55 10.13 -22.92
C GLY A 227 0.10 9.15 -23.88
N ASP A 228 1.34 9.46 -24.23
CA ASP A 228 2.20 8.69 -25.13
C ASP A 228 3.20 7.83 -24.33
N VAL A 229 3.59 8.31 -23.15
CA VAL A 229 4.57 7.70 -22.23
C VAL A 229 4.05 7.76 -20.82
N LEU A 230 4.18 6.66 -20.09
CA LEU A 230 4.06 6.61 -18.62
C LEU A 230 5.45 6.43 -18.03
N ILE A 231 5.87 7.33 -17.13
CA ILE A 231 7.06 7.13 -16.31
C ILE A 231 6.62 6.46 -15.02
N THR A 232 7.11 5.25 -14.78
CA THR A 232 6.70 4.44 -13.63
C THR A 232 7.84 3.52 -13.15
N PHE A 233 7.57 2.73 -12.12
CA PHE A 233 8.50 1.70 -11.67
C PHE A 233 8.50 0.48 -12.59
N GLU A 234 9.65 -0.16 -12.71
CA GLU A 234 9.85 -1.35 -13.54
C GLU A 234 8.88 -2.50 -13.17
N ASN A 235 8.68 -2.76 -11.88
CA ASN A 235 7.73 -3.79 -11.44
C ASN A 235 6.30 -3.49 -11.90
N GLU A 236 5.86 -2.24 -11.86
CA GLU A 236 4.54 -1.82 -12.36
C GLU A 236 4.47 -1.95 -13.90
N ALA A 237 5.52 -1.52 -14.61
CA ALA A 237 5.58 -1.65 -16.07
C ALA A 237 5.54 -3.13 -16.51
N ASN A 238 6.26 -4.01 -15.81
CA ASN A 238 6.20 -5.45 -16.03
C ASN A 238 4.82 -6.04 -15.76
N TYR A 239 4.17 -5.62 -14.67
CA TYR A 239 2.81 -6.05 -14.34
C TYR A 239 1.81 -5.64 -15.43
N VAL A 240 1.90 -4.39 -15.91
CA VAL A 240 1.06 -3.92 -17.01
C VAL A 240 1.30 -4.72 -18.28
N SER A 241 2.55 -4.86 -18.71
CA SER A 241 2.89 -5.48 -20.00
C SER A 241 2.69 -6.99 -20.04
N ARG A 242 2.72 -7.67 -18.89
CA ARG A 242 2.60 -9.14 -18.81
C ARG A 242 1.25 -9.63 -18.30
N VAL A 243 0.56 -8.85 -17.45
CA VAL A 243 -0.65 -9.29 -16.75
C VAL A 243 -1.88 -8.45 -17.13
N LEU A 244 -1.80 -7.12 -16.98
CA LEU A 244 -2.98 -6.27 -17.17
C LEU A 244 -3.35 -6.07 -18.64
N SER A 245 -2.36 -5.90 -19.50
CA SER A 245 -2.56 -5.59 -20.92
C SER A 245 -1.43 -6.18 -21.76
N PRO A 246 -1.36 -7.53 -21.86
CA PRO A 246 -0.34 -8.19 -22.67
C PRO A 246 -0.31 -7.66 -24.11
N ASP A 247 0.89 -7.49 -24.65
CA ASP A 247 1.14 -7.06 -26.04
C ASP A 247 0.63 -5.66 -26.43
N GLN A 248 0.17 -4.83 -25.50
CA GLN A 248 -0.27 -3.46 -25.81
C GLN A 248 0.79 -2.38 -25.53
N PHE A 249 1.80 -2.71 -24.75
CA PHE A 249 2.81 -1.76 -24.29
C PHE A 249 4.20 -2.37 -24.38
N GLU A 250 5.20 -1.49 -24.45
CA GLU A 250 6.62 -1.83 -24.45
C GLU A 250 7.33 -1.05 -23.34
N ILE A 251 8.33 -1.68 -22.72
CA ILE A 251 9.14 -1.06 -21.68
C ILE A 251 10.41 -0.53 -22.33
N VAL A 252 10.69 0.75 -22.10
CA VAL A 252 11.93 1.41 -22.49
C VAL A 252 12.76 1.68 -21.25
N TYR A 253 13.98 1.15 -21.21
CA TYR A 253 14.95 1.37 -20.16
C TYR A 253 15.81 2.57 -20.51
N PRO A 254 15.72 3.69 -19.78
CA PRO A 254 16.53 4.88 -20.07
C PRO A 254 17.99 4.67 -19.70
N SER A 255 18.87 5.48 -20.29
CA SER A 255 20.32 5.43 -20.05
C SER A 255 20.73 5.82 -18.61
N TYR A 256 19.83 6.43 -17.87
CA TYR A 256 19.99 6.84 -16.48
C TYR A 256 18.70 6.55 -15.71
N THR A 257 18.86 5.97 -14.53
CA THR A 257 17.73 5.71 -13.64
C THR A 257 18.15 5.85 -12.19
N ILE A 258 17.18 5.76 -11.28
CA ILE A 258 17.39 5.81 -9.84
C ILE A 258 16.84 4.51 -9.25
N LEU A 259 17.62 3.90 -8.37
CA LEU A 259 17.17 2.77 -7.56
C LEU A 259 16.10 3.25 -6.58
N SER A 260 14.95 2.62 -6.62
CA SER A 260 13.88 2.81 -5.65
C SER A 260 13.96 1.68 -4.63
N GLU A 261 14.26 2.03 -3.41
CA GLU A 261 14.24 1.13 -2.27
C GLU A 261 12.86 1.24 -1.60
N SER A 262 12.25 0.08 -1.32
CA SER A 262 10.91 0.03 -0.71
C SER A 262 11.02 -0.41 0.76
N PRO A 263 11.30 0.52 1.68
CA PRO A 263 11.48 0.21 3.09
C PRO A 263 10.17 -0.14 3.78
N VAL A 264 10.27 -0.98 4.80
CA VAL A 264 9.18 -1.35 5.69
C VAL A 264 9.55 -1.05 7.15
N ALA A 265 8.57 -0.76 7.98
CA ALA A 265 8.80 -0.57 9.41
C ALA A 265 7.56 -0.89 10.24
N VAL A 266 7.79 -1.33 11.47
CA VAL A 266 6.76 -1.42 12.53
C VAL A 266 6.51 -0.01 13.07
N VAL A 267 5.25 0.36 13.25
CA VAL A 267 4.88 1.64 13.88
C VAL A 267 4.80 1.43 15.39
N ASP A 268 5.94 1.61 16.06
CA ASP A 268 6.15 1.28 17.47
C ASP A 268 5.08 1.85 18.39
N SER A 269 4.72 3.12 18.20
CA SER A 269 3.73 3.82 19.02
C SER A 269 2.31 3.23 18.93
N VAL A 270 2.00 2.50 17.86
CA VAL A 270 0.71 1.86 17.65
C VAL A 270 0.71 0.43 18.14
N VAL A 271 1.72 -0.36 17.76
CA VAL A 271 1.76 -1.79 18.14
C VAL A 271 1.89 -2.01 19.64
N GLU A 272 2.51 -1.07 20.38
CA GLU A 272 2.56 -1.11 21.85
C GLU A 272 1.17 -0.92 22.46
N LYS A 273 0.40 0.04 21.97
CA LYS A 273 -0.96 0.30 22.46
C LYS A 273 -1.93 -0.83 22.13
N LYS A 274 -1.75 -1.45 20.95
CA LYS A 274 -2.60 -2.53 20.46
C LYS A 274 -2.15 -3.92 20.90
N ALA A 275 -0.96 -4.05 21.51
CA ALA A 275 -0.30 -5.31 21.83
C ALA A 275 -0.13 -6.23 20.60
N THR A 276 0.20 -5.63 19.43
CA THR A 276 0.33 -6.34 18.14
C THR A 276 1.79 -6.44 17.67
N ARG A 277 2.78 -6.06 18.48
CA ARG A 277 4.20 -5.98 18.10
C ARG A 277 4.74 -7.28 17.51
N GLU A 278 4.51 -8.40 18.17
CA GLU A 278 5.00 -9.71 17.74
C GLU A 278 4.45 -10.04 16.32
N ALA A 279 3.14 -10.00 16.17
CA ALA A 279 2.49 -10.29 14.90
C ALA A 279 2.89 -9.31 13.78
N ALA A 280 3.08 -8.02 14.11
CA ALA A 280 3.53 -7.01 13.15
C ALA A 280 4.99 -7.26 12.71
N THR A 281 5.84 -7.70 13.62
CA THR A 281 7.23 -8.05 13.30
C THR A 281 7.28 -9.31 12.42
N GLU A 282 6.58 -10.38 12.81
CA GLU A 282 6.49 -11.61 11.98
C GLU A 282 5.93 -11.33 10.57
N TYR A 283 4.93 -10.42 10.48
CA TYR A 283 4.39 -10.02 9.18
C TYR A 283 5.44 -9.38 8.27
N LEU A 284 6.30 -8.54 8.82
CA LEU A 284 7.37 -7.93 8.02
C LEU A 284 8.52 -8.90 7.76
N GLU A 285 8.93 -9.72 8.73
CA GLU A 285 9.99 -10.73 8.55
C GLU A 285 9.65 -11.76 7.46
N TYR A 286 8.38 -12.10 7.31
CA TYR A 286 7.92 -13.02 6.27
C TYR A 286 8.18 -12.51 4.85
N LEU A 287 8.46 -11.21 4.64
CA LEU A 287 8.87 -10.65 3.35
C LEU A 287 10.21 -11.20 2.82
N TRP A 288 11.02 -11.82 3.69
CA TRP A 288 12.31 -12.45 3.35
C TRP A 288 12.27 -13.98 3.38
N SER A 289 11.09 -14.60 3.44
CA SER A 289 10.92 -16.07 3.51
C SER A 289 10.85 -16.74 2.12
#